data_1824d0a5257d592b04b1c9a5146675ef
#
_entry.id   1824d0a5257d592b04b1c9a5146675ef
#
_cell.length_a   1.000
_cell.length_b   1.000
_cell.length_c   1.000
_cell.angle_alpha   90.00
_cell.angle_beta   90.00
_cell.angle_gamma   90.00
#
_symmetry.space_group_name_H-M   'P 1'
#
loop_
_entity.id
_entity.type
_entity.pdbx_description
1 polymer ?
#
loop_
_entity_poly.entity_id
_entity_poly.type
_entity_poly.pdbx_seq_one_letter_code
_entity_poly.pdbx_strand_id
1 'polypeptide(L)' 'MNIGDMLCDMYDIKEQVKQAKLYNKPKDNDGSSFTVGDCIENVIDQLEQRYNTIWEIE' A
#
# COMPACT_ATOMS: atom_id res chain seq x y z
N MET A 1 -3.20 12.07 12.77
CA MET A 1 -2.77 11.72 11.40
C MET A 1 -4.00 11.51 10.54
N ASN A 2 -4.07 12.15 9.38
CA ASN A 2 -5.22 11.97 8.50
C ASN A 2 -4.89 10.96 7.39
N ILE A 3 -5.92 10.60 6.62
CA ILE A 3 -5.78 9.57 5.58
C ILE A 3 -4.82 10.04 4.48
N GLY A 4 -4.83 11.34 4.15
CA GLY A 4 -3.91 11.87 3.16
C GLY A 4 -2.46 11.69 3.54
N ASP A 5 -2.13 11.93 4.81
CA ASP A 5 -0.77 11.73 5.32
C ASP A 5 -0.40 10.26 5.28
N MET A 6 -1.34 9.38 5.65
CA MET A 6 -1.11 7.94 5.60
C MET A 6 -0.83 7.47 4.18
N LEU A 7 -1.56 8.01 3.20
CA LEU A 7 -1.33 7.69 1.80
C LEU A 7 0.07 8.12 1.35
N CYS A 8 0.49 9.31 1.72
CA CYS A 8 1.83 9.78 1.39
C CYS A 8 2.90 8.85 1.97
N ASP A 9 2.72 8.45 3.24
CA ASP A 9 3.63 7.53 3.88
C ASP A 9 3.67 6.18 3.16
N MET A 10 2.51 5.69 2.72
CA MET A 10 2.45 4.40 2.02
C MET A 10 3.12 4.47 0.64
N TYR A 11 2.95 5.57 -0.08
CA TYR A 11 3.64 5.74 -1.35
C TYR A 11 5.16 5.78 -1.16
N ASP A 12 5.61 6.42 -0.11
CA ASP A 12 7.03 6.49 0.21
C ASP A 12 7.58 5.10 0.55
N ILE A 13 6.85 4.35 1.37
CA ILE A 13 7.22 2.98 1.71
C ILE A 13 7.27 2.09 0.46
N LYS A 14 6.29 2.24 -0.42
CA LYS A 14 6.24 1.50 -1.68
C LYS A 14 7.52 1.73 -2.49
N GLU A 15 7.93 2.98 -2.60
CA GLU A 15 9.13 3.33 -3.34
C GLU A 15 10.38 2.72 -2.71
N GLN A 16 10.49 2.78 -1.37
CA GLN A 16 11.61 2.19 -0.66
C GLN A 16 11.67 0.68 -0.87
N VAL A 17 10.51 0.02 -0.85
CA VAL A 17 10.43 -1.42 -1.08
C VAL A 17 10.89 -1.77 -2.50
N LYS A 18 10.50 -0.97 -3.48
CA LYS A 18 10.95 -1.17 -4.86
C LYS A 18 12.46 -1.03 -4.99
N GLN A 19 13.03 0.01 -4.36
CA GLN A 19 14.47 0.24 -4.39
C GLN A 19 15.24 -0.88 -3.72
N ALA A 20 14.66 -1.48 -2.67
CA ALA A 20 15.27 -2.60 -1.98
C ALA A 20 15.07 -3.93 -2.71
N LYS A 21 14.36 -3.92 -3.86
CA LYS A 21 14.07 -5.12 -4.66
C LYS A 21 13.24 -6.15 -3.91
N LEU A 22 12.40 -5.69 -2.97
CA LEU A 22 11.51 -6.55 -2.20
C LEU A 22 10.09 -6.58 -2.75
N TYR A 23 9.78 -5.68 -3.68
CA TYR A 23 8.41 -5.49 -4.17
C TYR A 23 7.82 -6.79 -4.73
N ASN A 24 8.61 -7.53 -5.48
CA ASN A 24 8.15 -8.77 -6.13
C ASN A 24 8.47 -10.02 -5.32
N LYS A 25 8.93 -9.86 -4.08
CA LYS A 25 9.23 -11.00 -3.22
C LYS A 25 7.95 -11.55 -2.61
N PRO A 26 7.82 -12.87 -2.44
CA PRO A 26 6.65 -13.44 -1.77
C PRO A 26 6.55 -12.91 -0.34
N LYS A 27 5.32 -12.69 0.08
CA LYS A 27 5.03 -12.22 1.44
C LYS A 27 5.52 -13.22 2.48
N ASP A 28 5.29 -14.51 2.21
CA ASP A 28 5.64 -15.60 3.10
C ASP A 28 6.55 -16.60 2.38
N ASN A 29 7.27 -17.39 3.15
CA ASN A 29 8.13 -18.42 2.60
C ASN A 29 7.40 -19.72 2.27
N ASP A 30 6.09 -19.76 2.47
CA ASP A 30 5.30 -20.97 2.30
C ASP A 30 4.64 -21.08 0.93
N GLY A 31 5.05 -20.27 -0.02
CA GLY A 31 4.51 -20.34 -1.38
C GLY A 31 3.25 -19.50 -1.59
N SER A 32 3.00 -18.51 -0.73
CA SER A 32 1.89 -17.60 -0.91
C SER A 32 1.97 -16.95 -2.29
N SER A 33 0.80 -16.74 -2.91
CA SER A 33 0.72 -16.08 -4.21
C SER A 33 0.82 -14.56 -4.10
N PHE A 34 0.81 -14.02 -2.88
CA PHE A 34 0.88 -12.57 -2.69
C PHE A 34 2.32 -12.14 -2.46
N THR A 35 2.71 -11.05 -3.11
CA THR A 35 4.02 -10.44 -2.90
C THR A 35 3.93 -9.32 -1.88
N VAL A 36 5.08 -8.84 -1.42
CA VAL A 36 5.13 -7.67 -0.54
C VAL A 36 4.48 -6.47 -1.23
N GLY A 37 4.73 -6.31 -2.54
CA GLY A 37 4.12 -5.25 -3.31
C GLY A 37 2.60 -5.34 -3.36
N ASP A 38 2.07 -6.54 -3.51
CA ASP A 38 0.61 -6.74 -3.51
C ASP A 38 -0.01 -6.29 -2.19
N CYS A 39 0.64 -6.58 -1.07
CA CYS A 39 0.14 -6.17 0.23
C CYS A 39 0.15 -4.64 0.37
N ILE A 40 1.20 -3.99 -0.08
CA ILE A 40 1.31 -2.53 -0.04
C ILE A 40 0.24 -1.90 -0.93
N GLU A 41 0.08 -2.41 -2.15
CA GLU A 41 -0.94 -1.91 -3.07
C GLU A 41 -2.35 -2.05 -2.49
N ASN A 42 -2.62 -3.16 -1.82
CA ASN A 42 -3.91 -3.40 -1.20
C ASN A 42 -4.21 -2.36 -0.11
N VAL A 43 -3.23 -2.06 0.73
CA VAL A 43 -3.39 -1.05 1.77
C VAL A 43 -3.61 0.33 1.15
N ILE A 44 -2.84 0.67 0.14
CA ILE A 44 -2.99 1.95 -0.55
C ILE A 44 -4.40 2.07 -1.15
N ASP A 45 -4.86 1.03 -1.80
CA ASP A 45 -6.18 1.01 -2.43
C ASP A 45 -7.29 1.25 -1.38
N GLN A 46 -7.21 0.57 -0.25
CA GLN A 46 -8.18 0.76 0.82
C GLN A 46 -8.16 2.18 1.38
N LEU A 47 -6.99 2.75 1.54
CA LEU A 47 -6.86 4.13 2.02
C LEU A 47 -7.42 5.12 0.99
N GLU A 48 -7.16 4.89 -0.28
CA GLU A 48 -7.68 5.75 -1.33
C GLU A 48 -9.20 5.70 -1.38
N GLN A 49 -9.79 4.53 -1.21
CA GLN A 49 -11.24 4.39 -1.18
C GLN A 49 -11.85 5.18 -0.02
N ARG A 50 -11.23 5.11 1.15
CA ARG A 50 -11.71 5.85 2.32
C ARG A 50 -11.55 7.35 2.12
N TYR A 51 -10.46 7.77 1.53
CA TYR A 51 -10.20 9.17 1.26
C TYR A 51 -11.24 9.73 0.30
N ASN A 52 -11.53 9.01 -0.77
CA ASN A 52 -12.53 9.43 -1.76
C ASN A 52 -13.92 9.47 -1.15
N THR A 53 -14.26 8.52 -0.30
CA THR A 53 -15.56 8.49 0.37
C THR A 53 -15.76 9.70 1.25
N ILE A 54 -14.71 10.13 1.97
CA ILE A 54 -14.78 11.32 2.81
C ILE A 54 -15.09 12.54 1.97
N TRP A 55 -14.45 12.67 0.81
CA TRP A 55 -14.68 13.81 -0.06
C TRP A 55 -16.05 13.75 -0.73
N GLU A 56 -16.57 12.57 -1.01
CA GLU A 56 -17.87 12.41 -1.66
C GLU A 56 -19.05 12.70 -0.73
N ILE A 57 -18.84 12.60 0.56
CA ILE A 57 -19.92 12.82 1.54
C ILE A 57 -20.32 14.29 1.61
N GLU A 58 -19.46 15.17 1.17
CA GLU A 58 -19.88 16.57 1.08
C GLU A 58 -21.00 16.74 0.05
#